data_f65d6009386daa510facc682952f8c3b
#
_entry.id   f65d6009386daa510facc682952f8c3b
#
_cell.length_a   1.000
_cell.length_b   1.000
_cell.length_c   1.000
_cell.angle_alpha   90.00
_cell.angle_beta   90.00
_cell.angle_gamma   90.00
#
_symmetry.space_group_name_H-M   'P 1'
#
loop_
_entity.id
_entity.type
_entity.pdbx_description
1 polymer ?
#
loop_
_entity_poly.entity_id
_entity_poly.type
_entity_poly.pdbx_seq_one_letter_code
_entity_poly.pdbx_strand_id
1 'polypeptide(L)'
;MSELLRIEFIDDNFTVEKSEAYQLLIHWGKVWSQLSILDEDNRLLLLLSWQKNQEEDRVKQLLSLGYRLVKIVYDNENILLIPNYLYTSSQDIHYLNMLCLDREHYRLCSHTLNNLSIQCLFTISNEEVNYLGQYFSIDEIKSKSAILIDTLSKLIDDKTSFLSINFNEGTAEYTYFKDKKLIYH
;
A
#
# COMPACT_ATOMS: atom_id res chain seq x y z
N MET A 1 29.29 6.72 3.38
CA MET A 1 28.03 5.99 3.62
C MET A 1 27.15 6.97 4.36
N SER A 2 26.11 7.51 3.72
CA SER A 2 25.13 8.36 4.41
C SER A 2 24.38 7.47 5.39
N GLU A 3 24.43 7.81 6.68
CA GLU A 3 23.45 7.29 7.65
C GLU A 3 22.08 7.67 7.12
N LEU A 4 21.36 6.69 6.60
CA LEU A 4 20.00 6.88 6.16
C LEU A 4 19.17 7.16 7.42
N LEU A 5 18.55 8.34 7.46
CA LEU A 5 17.80 8.85 8.61
C LEU A 5 16.69 7.88 8.98
N ARG A 6 16.89 7.16 10.08
CA ARG A 6 15.80 6.46 10.77
C ARG A 6 14.88 7.52 11.35
N ILE A 7 13.61 7.50 10.96
CA ILE A 7 12.61 8.37 11.57
C ILE A 7 11.98 7.58 12.72
N GLU A 8 12.04 8.13 13.91
CA GLU A 8 11.38 7.60 15.08
C GLU A 8 10.72 8.75 15.84
N PHE A 9 9.41 8.62 16.07
CA PHE A 9 8.64 9.52 16.91
C PHE A 9 7.76 8.69 17.83
N ILE A 10 7.70 9.07 19.11
CA ILE A 10 6.82 8.45 20.09
C ILE A 10 6.23 9.56 20.93
N ASP A 11 4.90 9.63 20.94
CA ASP A 11 4.16 10.51 21.83
C ASP A 11 4.09 9.90 23.24
N ASP A 12 4.12 10.76 24.27
CA ASP A 12 4.05 10.34 25.68
C ASP A 12 2.73 9.62 26.03
N ASN A 13 1.69 9.80 25.22
CA ASN A 13 0.39 9.13 25.40
C ASN A 13 0.34 7.73 24.77
N PHE A 14 1.37 7.31 24.03
CA PHE A 14 1.42 5.96 23.48
C PHE A 14 1.62 4.93 24.58
N THR A 15 0.73 3.95 24.67
CA THR A 15 0.86 2.79 25.56
C THR A 15 0.46 1.52 24.84
N VAL A 16 1.22 0.45 25.03
CA VAL A 16 0.98 -0.85 24.37
C VAL A 16 -0.36 -1.46 24.80
N GLU A 17 -0.75 -1.22 26.05
CA GLU A 17 -1.98 -1.74 26.65
C GLU A 17 -3.26 -1.22 25.99
N LYS A 18 -3.16 -0.09 25.28
CA LYS A 18 -4.29 0.53 24.57
C LYS A 18 -4.29 0.20 23.07
N SER A 19 -3.43 -0.70 22.60
CA SER A 19 -3.27 -0.98 21.17
C SER A 19 -4.58 -1.32 20.46
N GLU A 20 -5.50 -2.03 21.13
CA GLU A 20 -6.83 -2.38 20.57
C GLU A 20 -7.72 -1.16 20.27
N ALA A 21 -7.43 0.02 20.82
CA ALA A 21 -8.11 1.27 20.48
C ALA A 21 -7.45 2.00 19.31
N TYR A 22 -6.23 1.64 18.94
CA TYR A 22 -5.43 2.35 17.95
C TYR A 22 -5.65 1.83 16.54
N GLN A 23 -5.25 2.67 15.57
CA GLN A 23 -5.14 2.30 14.16
C GLN A 23 -3.66 2.11 13.82
N LEU A 24 -3.35 1.03 13.11
CA LEU A 24 -2.04 0.77 12.56
C LEU A 24 -2.06 1.02 11.05
N LEU A 25 -1.20 1.92 10.58
CA LEU A 25 -0.96 2.17 9.16
C LEU A 25 0.45 1.72 8.84
N ILE A 26 0.60 0.86 7.83
CA ILE A 26 1.89 0.35 7.38
C ILE A 26 2.10 0.76 5.93
N HIS A 27 3.22 1.40 5.64
CA HIS A 27 3.77 1.52 4.29
C HIS A 27 4.86 0.47 4.14
N TRP A 28 4.58 -0.56 3.34
CA TRP A 28 5.52 -1.64 3.05
C TRP A 28 6.27 -1.32 1.76
N GLY A 29 7.41 -0.67 1.90
CA GLY A 29 8.23 -0.22 0.78
C GLY A 29 9.23 -1.26 0.30
N LYS A 30 9.96 -0.96 -0.77
CA LYS A 30 10.99 -1.84 -1.35
C LYS A 30 12.24 -1.91 -0.48
N VAL A 31 12.74 -0.77 -0.06
CA VAL A 31 13.96 -0.61 0.75
C VAL A 31 13.60 -0.20 2.17
N TRP A 32 12.73 0.80 2.30
CA TRP A 32 12.27 1.34 3.57
C TRP A 32 10.81 0.99 3.79
N SER A 33 10.51 0.52 4.97
CA SER A 33 9.14 0.37 5.46
C SER A 33 8.89 1.33 6.61
N GLN A 34 7.63 1.67 6.82
CA GLN A 34 7.22 2.60 7.86
C GLN A 34 5.92 2.12 8.50
N LEU A 35 5.81 2.27 9.81
CA LEU A 35 4.54 2.12 10.52
C LEU A 35 4.19 3.41 11.23
N SER A 36 2.89 3.68 11.30
CA SER A 36 2.30 4.79 12.03
C SER A 36 1.17 4.26 12.89
N ILE A 37 1.14 4.63 14.16
CA ILE A 37 0.05 4.30 15.08
C ILE A 37 -0.69 5.60 15.40
N LEU A 38 -2.01 5.55 15.20
CA LEU A 38 -2.91 6.67 15.43
C LEU A 38 -3.92 6.32 16.53
N ASP A 39 -4.31 7.31 17.32
CA ASP A 39 -5.42 7.17 18.27
C ASP A 39 -6.80 7.23 17.57
N GLU A 40 -7.87 7.23 18.36
CA GLU A 40 -9.25 7.32 17.89
C GLU A 40 -9.57 8.63 17.18
N ASP A 41 -8.86 9.71 17.54
CA ASP A 41 -8.99 11.06 16.94
C ASP A 41 -8.07 11.24 15.73
N ASN A 42 -7.38 10.18 15.26
CA ASN A 42 -6.38 10.19 14.18
C ASN A 42 -5.14 11.04 14.51
N ARG A 43 -4.78 11.22 15.78
CA ARG A 43 -3.52 11.84 16.17
C ARG A 43 -2.41 10.82 16.11
N LEU A 44 -1.25 11.23 15.63
CA LEU A 44 -0.07 10.38 15.52
C LEU A 44 0.50 10.13 16.93
N LEU A 45 0.54 8.87 17.35
CA LEU A 45 1.13 8.43 18.61
C LEU A 45 2.52 7.82 18.41
N LEU A 46 2.74 7.13 17.30
CA LEU A 46 4.05 6.54 17.01
C LEU A 46 4.29 6.54 15.51
N LEU A 47 5.51 6.89 15.13
CA LEU A 47 6.03 6.77 13.78
C LEU A 47 7.39 6.08 13.83
N LEU A 48 7.56 5.01 13.08
CA LEU A 48 8.81 4.26 13.00
C LEU A 48 9.09 3.90 11.55
N SER A 49 10.33 4.17 11.09
CA SER A 49 10.81 3.70 9.80
C SER A 49 12.00 2.76 9.97
N TRP A 50 12.09 1.73 9.13
CA TRP A 50 13.17 0.76 9.14
C TRP A 50 13.54 0.29 7.74
N GLN A 51 14.79 -0.17 7.56
CA GLN A 51 15.18 -0.89 6.36
C GLN A 51 14.66 -2.33 6.42
N LYS A 52 14.11 -2.81 5.33
CA LYS A 52 13.46 -4.12 5.24
C LYS A 52 14.34 -5.30 5.65
N ASN A 53 15.64 -5.19 5.40
CA ASN A 53 16.65 -6.20 5.78
C ASN A 53 17.26 -6.00 7.18
N GLN A 54 16.83 -4.98 7.92
CA GLN A 54 17.32 -4.62 9.25
C GLN A 54 16.17 -4.44 10.24
N GLU A 55 15.19 -5.35 10.14
CA GLU A 55 14.02 -5.30 11.02
C GLU A 55 14.41 -5.61 12.46
N GLU A 56 14.06 -4.71 13.34
CA GLU A 56 14.31 -4.82 14.77
C GLU A 56 13.20 -5.59 15.49
N ASP A 57 13.53 -6.23 16.61
CA ASP A 57 12.56 -6.94 17.46
C ASP A 57 11.38 -6.06 17.88
N ARG A 58 11.63 -4.75 18.04
CA ARG A 58 10.60 -3.76 18.35
C ARG A 58 9.54 -3.66 17.24
N VAL A 59 9.94 -3.67 15.97
CA VAL A 59 8.99 -3.67 14.84
C VAL A 59 8.09 -4.89 14.95
N LYS A 60 8.66 -6.08 15.15
CA LYS A 60 7.90 -7.33 15.29
C LYS A 60 6.93 -7.30 16.47
N GLN A 61 7.37 -6.74 17.61
CA GLN A 61 6.50 -6.55 18.76
C GLN A 61 5.31 -5.65 18.42
N LEU A 62 5.54 -4.51 17.74
CA LEU A 62 4.46 -3.61 17.33
C LEU A 62 3.53 -4.26 16.30
N LEU A 63 4.05 -5.01 15.32
CA LEU A 63 3.24 -5.71 14.33
C LEU A 63 2.36 -6.80 14.97
N SER A 64 2.80 -7.42 16.07
CA SER A 64 2.08 -8.51 16.75
C SER A 64 0.96 -8.06 17.70
N LEU A 65 0.81 -6.75 17.93
CA LEU A 65 -0.26 -6.23 18.79
C LEU A 65 -1.63 -6.30 18.07
N GLY A 66 -2.69 -6.41 18.87
CA GLY A 66 -4.05 -6.23 18.36
C GLY A 66 -4.35 -4.75 18.12
N TYR A 67 -4.92 -4.42 16.96
CA TYR A 67 -5.32 -3.07 16.61
C TYR A 67 -6.79 -3.01 16.20
N ARG A 68 -7.47 -1.90 16.47
CA ARG A 68 -8.86 -1.67 16.03
C ARG A 68 -8.99 -1.70 14.51
N LEU A 69 -8.01 -1.19 13.82
CA LEU A 69 -7.96 -1.11 12.35
C LEU A 69 -6.52 -1.23 11.88
N VAL A 70 -6.30 -2.06 10.87
CA VAL A 70 -5.02 -2.17 10.18
C VAL A 70 -5.21 -1.78 8.72
N LYS A 71 -4.28 -1.01 8.18
CA LYS A 71 -4.18 -0.70 6.75
C LYS A 71 -2.76 -0.86 6.29
N ILE A 72 -2.55 -1.63 5.24
CA ILE A 72 -1.23 -1.89 4.67
C ILE A 72 -1.21 -1.35 3.24
N VAL A 73 -0.30 -0.42 3.00
CA VAL A 73 0.01 0.13 1.68
C VAL A 73 1.28 -0.54 1.20
N TYR A 74 1.18 -1.27 0.10
CA TYR A 74 2.29 -2.00 -0.50
C TYR A 74 2.85 -1.26 -1.71
N ASP A 75 4.16 -1.04 -1.73
CA ASP A 75 4.86 -0.37 -2.83
C ASP A 75 5.22 -1.40 -3.91
N ASN A 76 4.28 -1.63 -4.80
CA ASN A 76 4.42 -2.56 -5.92
C ASN A 76 5.17 -1.93 -7.10
N GLU A 77 5.85 -2.77 -7.91
CA GLU A 77 6.57 -2.31 -9.11
C GLU A 77 5.66 -2.09 -10.29
N ASN A 78 4.75 -3.02 -10.48
CA ASN A 78 3.87 -3.06 -11.64
C ASN A 78 2.42 -3.19 -11.18
N ILE A 79 1.55 -2.50 -11.90
CA ILE A 79 0.10 -2.65 -11.77
C ILE A 79 -0.50 -2.89 -13.15
N LEU A 80 -1.64 -3.53 -13.17
CA LEU A 80 -2.48 -3.68 -14.35
C LEU A 80 -3.86 -3.12 -14.04
N LEU A 81 -4.31 -2.15 -14.82
CA LEU A 81 -5.60 -1.50 -14.66
C LEU A 81 -6.55 -2.04 -15.73
N ILE A 82 -7.61 -2.72 -15.32
CA ILE A 82 -8.57 -3.38 -16.21
C ILE A 82 -9.96 -2.81 -15.94
N PRO A 83 -10.68 -2.32 -16.97
CA PRO A 83 -12.09 -1.99 -16.81
C PRO A 83 -12.87 -3.17 -16.23
N ASN A 84 -13.74 -2.95 -15.23
CA ASN A 84 -14.44 -4.03 -14.54
C ASN A 84 -15.21 -4.97 -15.48
N TYR A 85 -15.76 -4.45 -16.56
CA TYR A 85 -16.51 -5.25 -17.54
C TYR A 85 -15.62 -6.19 -18.39
N LEU A 86 -14.29 -5.99 -18.39
CA LEU A 86 -13.30 -6.85 -19.06
C LEU A 86 -12.59 -7.80 -18.10
N TYR A 87 -12.69 -7.53 -16.81
CA TYR A 87 -12.03 -8.38 -15.81
C TYR A 87 -12.77 -9.69 -15.61
N THR A 88 -12.04 -10.79 -15.61
CA THR A 88 -12.55 -12.13 -15.32
C THR A 88 -11.54 -12.89 -14.46
N SER A 89 -11.92 -13.30 -13.27
CA SER A 89 -11.04 -14.02 -12.32
C SER A 89 -10.52 -15.36 -12.88
N SER A 90 -11.25 -15.99 -13.82
CA SER A 90 -10.75 -17.21 -14.51
C SER A 90 -9.50 -16.97 -15.37
N GLN A 91 -9.12 -15.70 -15.61
CA GLN A 91 -7.93 -15.31 -16.36
C GLN A 91 -6.79 -14.80 -15.45
N ASP A 92 -6.87 -14.95 -14.14
CA ASP A 92 -5.87 -14.43 -13.18
C ASP A 92 -4.45 -14.89 -13.51
N ILE A 93 -4.26 -16.11 -13.99
CA ILE A 93 -2.96 -16.61 -14.42
C ILE A 93 -2.38 -15.84 -15.62
N HIS A 94 -3.23 -15.38 -16.53
CA HIS A 94 -2.79 -14.56 -17.67
C HIS A 94 -2.40 -13.16 -17.19
N TYR A 95 -3.17 -12.57 -16.28
CA TYR A 95 -2.84 -11.27 -15.68
C TYR A 95 -1.53 -11.33 -14.89
N LEU A 96 -1.32 -12.41 -14.13
CA LEU A 96 -0.06 -12.63 -13.43
C LEU A 96 1.14 -12.68 -14.38
N ASN A 97 0.99 -13.40 -15.52
CA ASN A 97 2.04 -13.47 -16.55
C ASN A 97 2.33 -12.12 -17.23
N MET A 98 1.36 -11.18 -17.24
CA MET A 98 1.58 -9.82 -17.74
C MET A 98 2.33 -8.94 -16.74
N LEU A 99 2.16 -9.20 -15.44
CA LEU A 99 2.75 -8.41 -14.37
C LEU A 99 4.15 -8.87 -13.98
N CYS A 100 4.44 -10.16 -14.08
CA CYS A 100 5.73 -10.71 -13.69
C CYS A 100 6.13 -11.92 -14.56
N LEU A 101 7.44 -12.09 -14.76
CA LEU A 101 8.00 -13.22 -15.51
C LEU A 101 8.08 -14.50 -14.65
N ASP A 102 8.27 -14.33 -13.34
CA ASP A 102 8.47 -15.43 -12.39
C ASP A 102 7.22 -15.61 -11.50
N ARG A 103 6.18 -16.17 -12.10
CA ARG A 103 4.87 -16.33 -11.46
C ARG A 103 4.87 -17.26 -10.23
N GLU A 104 5.83 -18.17 -10.12
CA GLU A 104 5.86 -19.15 -9.03
C GLU A 104 6.24 -18.50 -7.69
N HIS A 105 6.93 -17.34 -7.76
CA HIS A 105 7.36 -16.59 -6.60
C HIS A 105 6.44 -15.42 -6.23
N TYR A 106 5.36 -15.21 -7.00
CA TYR A 106 4.46 -14.09 -6.79
C TYR A 106 3.00 -14.53 -6.69
N ARG A 107 2.25 -13.80 -5.90
CA ARG A 107 0.79 -13.90 -5.78
C ARG A 107 0.13 -12.68 -6.42
N LEU A 108 -0.93 -12.93 -7.20
CA LEU A 108 -1.77 -11.87 -7.74
C LEU A 108 -2.72 -11.38 -6.65
N CYS A 109 -2.76 -10.07 -6.48
CA CYS A 109 -3.70 -9.35 -5.62
C CYS A 109 -4.54 -8.40 -6.46
N SER A 110 -5.73 -8.09 -6.00
CA SER A 110 -6.64 -7.20 -6.71
C SER A 110 -7.32 -6.19 -5.79
N HIS A 111 -7.60 -5.02 -6.32
CA HIS A 111 -8.32 -3.95 -5.65
C HIS A 111 -9.26 -3.25 -6.62
N THR A 112 -10.54 -3.14 -6.27
CA THR A 112 -11.54 -2.46 -7.10
C THR A 112 -11.55 -0.96 -6.84
N LEU A 113 -11.32 -0.16 -7.88
CA LEU A 113 -11.46 1.29 -7.87
C LEU A 113 -12.89 1.64 -8.29
N ASN A 114 -13.82 1.62 -7.32
CA ASN A 114 -15.26 1.71 -7.57
C ASN A 114 -15.67 2.96 -8.36
N ASN A 115 -15.08 4.13 -8.03
CA ASN A 115 -15.39 5.40 -8.68
C ASN A 115 -15.03 5.42 -10.17
N LEU A 116 -14.06 4.61 -10.57
CA LEU A 116 -13.57 4.52 -11.95
C LEU A 116 -14.07 3.30 -12.69
N SER A 117 -14.73 2.37 -11.99
CA SER A 117 -15.12 1.04 -12.52
C SER A 117 -13.91 0.28 -13.10
N ILE A 118 -12.79 0.31 -12.39
CA ILE A 118 -11.53 -0.32 -12.76
C ILE A 118 -11.12 -1.33 -11.69
N GLN A 119 -10.64 -2.49 -12.13
CA GLN A 119 -9.91 -3.44 -11.31
C GLN A 119 -8.42 -3.14 -11.41
N CYS A 120 -7.78 -2.86 -10.30
CA CYS A 120 -6.33 -2.75 -10.18
C CYS A 120 -5.77 -4.08 -9.73
N LEU A 121 -4.90 -4.68 -10.54
CA LEU A 121 -4.18 -5.91 -10.23
C LEU A 121 -2.72 -5.57 -9.95
N PHE A 122 -2.12 -6.25 -8.99
CA PHE A 122 -0.72 -6.10 -8.63
C PHE A 122 -0.17 -7.40 -8.05
N THR A 123 1.14 -7.50 -7.93
CA THR A 123 1.79 -8.70 -7.42
C THR A 123 2.50 -8.43 -6.10
N ILE A 124 2.49 -9.43 -5.22
CA ILE A 124 3.27 -9.47 -3.98
C ILE A 124 4.07 -10.77 -4.00
N SER A 125 5.34 -10.73 -3.57
CA SER A 125 6.15 -11.95 -3.47
C SER A 125 5.57 -12.91 -2.42
N ASN A 126 5.69 -14.21 -2.66
CA ASN A 126 5.24 -15.23 -1.70
C ASN A 126 5.95 -15.10 -0.35
N GLU A 127 7.20 -14.64 -0.34
CA GLU A 127 7.96 -14.36 0.88
C GLU A 127 7.28 -13.27 1.71
N GLU A 128 6.91 -12.15 1.09
CA GLU A 128 6.24 -11.04 1.75
C GLU A 128 4.82 -11.40 2.19
N VAL A 129 4.10 -12.16 1.36
CA VAL A 129 2.78 -12.70 1.74
C VAL A 129 2.90 -13.56 2.99
N ASN A 130 3.89 -14.46 3.04
CA ASN A 130 4.10 -15.33 4.19
C ASN A 130 4.54 -14.55 5.43
N TYR A 131 5.37 -13.51 5.25
CA TYR A 131 5.81 -12.67 6.35
C TYR A 131 4.65 -11.84 6.92
N LEU A 132 3.96 -11.04 6.09
CA LEU A 132 2.85 -10.19 6.52
C LEU A 132 1.67 -11.03 7.02
N GLY A 133 1.44 -12.20 6.44
CA GLY A 133 0.39 -13.14 6.82
C GLY A 133 0.54 -13.74 8.23
N GLN A 134 1.70 -13.58 8.88
CA GLN A 134 1.88 -13.93 10.30
C GLN A 134 1.16 -12.96 11.23
N TYR A 135 0.91 -11.74 10.76
CA TYR A 135 0.35 -10.65 11.57
C TYR A 135 -1.04 -10.19 11.07
N PHE A 136 -1.27 -10.21 9.76
CA PHE A 136 -2.42 -9.55 9.13
C PHE A 136 -3.09 -10.41 8.07
N SER A 137 -4.36 -10.10 7.76
CA SER A 137 -5.01 -10.65 6.58
C SER A 137 -4.43 -10.03 5.30
N ILE A 138 -4.24 -10.85 4.25
CA ILE A 138 -3.78 -10.38 2.95
C ILE A 138 -4.76 -9.40 2.31
N ASP A 139 -6.05 -9.50 2.61
CA ASP A 139 -7.09 -8.62 2.10
C ASP A 139 -6.94 -7.16 2.59
N GLU A 140 -6.15 -6.95 3.66
CA GLU A 140 -5.81 -5.61 4.18
C GLU A 140 -4.71 -4.93 3.36
N ILE A 141 -3.98 -5.67 2.52
CA ILE A 141 -2.89 -5.16 1.69
C ILE A 141 -3.44 -4.51 0.43
N LYS A 142 -3.11 -3.25 0.21
CA LYS A 142 -3.53 -2.48 -0.96
C LYS A 142 -2.33 -1.91 -1.69
N SER A 143 -2.41 -1.89 -3.02
CA SER A 143 -1.42 -1.21 -3.86
C SER A 143 -1.39 0.28 -3.56
N LYS A 144 -0.18 0.83 -3.38
CA LYS A 144 0.05 2.28 -3.25
C LYS A 144 -0.51 3.06 -4.44
N SER A 145 -0.24 2.58 -5.66
CA SER A 145 -0.74 3.21 -6.89
C SER A 145 -2.27 3.18 -6.95
N ALA A 146 -2.91 2.06 -6.54
CA ALA A 146 -4.37 1.98 -6.48
C ALA A 146 -4.97 3.00 -5.51
N ILE A 147 -4.39 3.16 -4.31
CA ILE A 147 -4.83 4.16 -3.32
C ILE A 147 -4.65 5.57 -3.86
N LEU A 148 -3.51 5.86 -4.51
CA LEU A 148 -3.23 7.16 -5.12
C LEU A 148 -4.28 7.50 -6.19
N ILE A 149 -4.52 6.59 -7.14
CA ILE A 149 -5.50 6.76 -8.22
C ILE A 149 -6.91 6.99 -7.65
N ASP A 150 -7.34 6.17 -6.67
CA ASP A 150 -8.66 6.29 -6.05
C ASP A 150 -8.81 7.64 -5.33
N THR A 151 -7.78 8.08 -4.61
CA THR A 151 -7.77 9.35 -3.91
C THR A 151 -7.84 10.52 -4.89
N LEU A 152 -7.01 10.51 -5.93
CA LEU A 152 -7.00 11.54 -6.96
C LEU A 152 -8.34 11.62 -7.70
N SER A 153 -8.96 10.47 -8.00
CA SER A 153 -10.25 10.43 -8.70
C SER A 153 -11.38 11.16 -7.95
N LYS A 154 -11.27 11.26 -6.63
CA LYS A 154 -12.24 11.96 -5.76
C LYS A 154 -12.03 13.48 -5.71
N LEU A 155 -10.84 13.94 -6.08
CA LEU A 155 -10.46 15.35 -6.02
C LEU A 155 -10.72 16.11 -7.33
N ILE A 156 -11.10 15.41 -8.40
CA ILE A 156 -11.18 15.96 -9.75
C ILE A 156 -12.61 16.34 -10.10
N ASP A 157 -12.79 17.56 -10.60
CA ASP A 157 -14.06 18.05 -11.12
C ASP A 157 -14.30 17.61 -12.58
N ASP A 158 -15.59 17.63 -13.02
CA ASP A 158 -16.04 17.11 -14.32
C ASP A 158 -15.43 17.79 -15.54
N LYS A 159 -14.77 18.94 -15.39
CA LYS A 159 -14.30 19.77 -16.52
C LYS A 159 -12.80 20.06 -16.49
N THR A 160 -12.05 19.38 -15.62
CA THR A 160 -10.63 19.65 -15.45
C THR A 160 -9.78 18.51 -15.98
N SER A 161 -8.65 18.88 -16.58
CA SER A 161 -7.54 17.95 -16.82
C SER A 161 -6.57 18.07 -15.67
N PHE A 162 -6.15 16.95 -15.11
CA PHE A 162 -5.26 16.88 -13.95
C PHE A 162 -4.13 15.90 -14.19
N LEU A 163 -2.89 16.36 -13.99
CA LEU A 163 -1.69 15.53 -14.02
C LEU A 163 -1.10 15.51 -12.61
N SER A 164 -0.99 14.33 -12.04
CA SER A 164 -0.24 14.08 -10.81
C SER A 164 1.10 13.43 -11.12
N ILE A 165 2.13 13.85 -10.41
CA ILE A 165 3.45 13.20 -10.44
C ILE A 165 3.79 12.82 -9.01
N ASN A 166 3.97 11.52 -8.77
CA ASN A 166 4.40 10.99 -7.49
C ASN A 166 5.85 10.51 -7.61
N PHE A 167 6.74 11.13 -6.85
CA PHE A 167 8.16 10.75 -6.82
C PHE A 167 8.36 9.69 -5.74
N ASN A 168 8.87 8.54 -6.16
CA ASN A 168 9.29 7.45 -5.30
C ASN A 168 10.82 7.33 -5.31
N GLU A 169 11.37 6.43 -4.52
CA GLU A 169 12.79 6.13 -4.53
C GLU A 169 13.22 5.57 -5.89
N GLY A 170 13.93 6.40 -6.68
CA GLY A 170 14.46 6.04 -8.00
C GLY A 170 13.44 5.98 -9.14
N THR A 171 12.15 6.27 -8.90
CA THR A 171 11.08 6.23 -9.91
C THR A 171 10.14 7.41 -9.77
N ALA A 172 9.35 7.68 -10.83
CA ALA A 172 8.25 8.62 -10.77
C ALA A 172 7.01 8.00 -11.44
N GLU A 173 5.88 8.11 -10.77
CA GLU A 173 4.57 7.67 -11.27
C GLU A 173 3.79 8.87 -11.78
N TYR A 174 3.23 8.74 -12.97
CA TYR A 174 2.45 9.79 -13.61
C TYR A 174 1.00 9.33 -13.73
N THR A 175 0.06 10.11 -13.20
CA THR A 175 -1.36 9.82 -13.30
C THR A 175 -2.07 11.00 -13.97
N TYR A 176 -2.69 10.73 -15.11
CA TYR A 176 -3.40 11.76 -15.86
C TYR A 176 -4.90 11.45 -15.94
N PHE A 177 -5.69 12.42 -15.53
CA PHE A 177 -7.15 12.41 -15.64
C PHE A 177 -7.62 13.49 -16.61
N LYS A 178 -8.67 13.17 -17.35
CA LYS A 178 -9.41 14.12 -18.19
C LYS A 178 -10.90 13.82 -18.06
N ASP A 179 -11.71 14.86 -17.77
CA ASP A 179 -13.16 14.75 -17.61
C ASP A 179 -13.55 13.57 -16.67
N LYS A 180 -12.94 13.52 -15.50
CA LYS A 180 -13.06 12.41 -14.50
C LYS A 180 -12.65 11.02 -14.97
N LYS A 181 -12.13 10.87 -16.15
CA LYS A 181 -11.64 9.57 -16.66
C LYS A 181 -10.13 9.46 -16.45
N LEU A 182 -9.71 8.33 -15.94
CA LEU A 182 -8.29 7.98 -15.94
C LEU A 182 -7.87 7.69 -17.38
N ILE A 183 -6.92 8.46 -17.88
CA ILE A 183 -6.40 8.34 -19.26
C ILE A 183 -5.08 7.58 -19.27
N TYR A 184 -4.24 7.84 -18.25
CA TYR A 184 -2.90 7.26 -18.14
C TYR A 184 -2.46 7.13 -16.68
N HIS A 185 -1.75 6.04 -16.39
CA HIS A 185 -0.99 5.82 -15.16
C HIS A 185 0.25 4.99 -15.44
#